data_22727d2bc2ab7635ccad30e346e63260
#
_entry.id   22727d2bc2ab7635ccad30e346e63260
#
_cell.length_a   1.000
_cell.length_b   1.000
_cell.length_c   1.000
_cell.angle_alpha   90.00
_cell.angle_beta   90.00
_cell.angle_gamma   90.00
#
_symmetry.space_group_name_H-M   'P 1'
#
loop_
_entity.id
_entity.type
_entity.pdbx_description
1 polymer ?
#
loop_
_entity_poly.entity_id
_entity_poly.type
_entity_poly.pdbx_seq_one_letter_code
_entity_poly.pdbx_strand_id
1 'polypeptide(L)'
;MKTVLMIAPYFVPRRRVGSLRPYNFASHLSSFGWKPVVFTIGTSGEQLTQYEKKSLDGVKVWEINPPFDRTTEKKQGKPNDDVKADHKVWADWSDSVAEWVDRQVPMDTWVFLFWGAYSKILKQADNIAPDLIWSTGDPWSGHWLGHKLSKDLEVPWIADFRDPWTLSGLSLRERSLLSDRADRRLEKKFINAADKLIFTARSTEDLYVNHYSLSPGKTDTIYNSYSDTAANMKSGSDESGWPSDIDRSDLNLIFFGSFRRLSPITPIAEAVALLPDSYQRRIKIHSFGKLQQEDRKTLQNLGISDLFATHEKVVPQQAPAVFQQADVLLVSTSKDRESIIPAKLWEYLNSDKPVLSITPNPEIEKILDETGAGVHFHNKQTTEIADTLKRAIENKEKGEAILNVDRKPDVIRSYSAKNNTRKLAQIMDTLIGDER
;
A
#
# COMPACT_ATOMS: atom_id res chain seq x y z
N MET A 1 2.17 15.93 -26.80
CA MET A 1 1.94 15.06 -25.65
C MET A 1 2.40 15.84 -24.42
N LYS A 2 1.53 16.04 -23.46
CA LYS A 2 1.81 16.79 -22.22
C LYS A 2 2.78 16.01 -21.36
N THR A 3 3.67 16.70 -20.65
CA THR A 3 4.71 16.05 -19.83
C THR A 3 4.41 16.24 -18.35
N VAL A 4 4.40 15.15 -17.58
CA VAL A 4 4.32 15.21 -16.10
C VAL A 4 5.65 14.78 -15.50
N LEU A 5 6.20 15.63 -14.61
CA LEU A 5 7.33 15.25 -13.76
C LEU A 5 6.80 14.60 -12.49
N MET A 6 7.01 13.29 -12.36
CA MET A 6 6.58 12.49 -11.23
C MET A 6 7.70 12.37 -10.20
N ILE A 7 7.53 13.00 -9.05
CA ILE A 7 8.47 12.91 -7.93
C ILE A 7 8.03 11.76 -7.04
N ALA A 8 8.67 10.62 -7.21
CA ALA A 8 8.41 9.39 -6.51
C ALA A 8 9.69 8.89 -5.83
N PRO A 9 9.99 9.32 -4.58
CA PRO A 9 11.20 8.90 -3.87
C PRO A 9 11.37 7.39 -3.82
N TYR A 10 10.25 6.64 -3.76
CA TYR A 10 10.22 5.19 -3.95
C TYR A 10 9.60 4.85 -5.30
N PHE A 11 10.35 4.13 -6.11
CA PHE A 11 9.94 3.64 -7.42
C PHE A 11 10.55 2.25 -7.67
N VAL A 12 10.03 1.50 -8.64
CA VAL A 12 10.66 0.24 -9.05
C VAL A 12 12.08 0.51 -9.60
N PRO A 13 13.06 -0.38 -9.38
CA PRO A 13 12.97 -1.75 -8.89
C PRO A 13 12.83 -1.91 -7.37
N ARG A 14 12.81 -0.85 -6.58
CA ARG A 14 12.64 -0.92 -5.13
C ARG A 14 11.34 -1.64 -4.76
N ARG A 15 11.46 -2.77 -4.05
CA ARG A 15 10.34 -3.67 -3.70
C ARG A 15 9.58 -3.20 -2.46
N ARG A 16 8.98 -2.01 -2.53
CA ARG A 16 8.16 -1.43 -1.46
C ARG A 16 6.73 -1.21 -1.91
N VAL A 17 5.79 -1.31 -0.98
CA VAL A 17 4.38 -1.02 -1.26
C VAL A 17 4.22 0.39 -1.86
N GLY A 18 5.00 1.35 -1.35
CA GLY A 18 5.00 2.72 -1.86
C GLY A 18 5.51 2.91 -3.28
N SER A 19 6.21 1.93 -3.85
CA SER A 19 6.69 1.99 -5.24
C SER A 19 5.60 1.60 -6.25
N LEU A 20 4.57 0.85 -5.83
CA LEU A 20 3.57 0.31 -6.75
C LEU A 20 2.68 1.40 -7.35
N ARG A 21 2.23 2.36 -6.54
CA ARG A 21 1.34 3.42 -7.00
C ARG A 21 1.97 4.31 -8.09
N PRO A 22 3.15 4.89 -7.89
CA PRO A 22 3.80 5.67 -8.95
C PRO A 22 4.18 4.82 -10.17
N TYR A 23 4.54 3.56 -9.98
CA TYR A 23 4.78 2.62 -11.07
C TYR A 23 3.52 2.39 -11.90
N ASN A 24 2.37 2.12 -11.26
CA ASN A 24 1.11 1.91 -11.95
C ASN A 24 0.69 3.15 -12.74
N PHE A 25 0.86 4.35 -12.21
CA PHE A 25 0.59 5.57 -12.94
C PHE A 25 1.55 5.76 -14.12
N ALA A 26 2.85 5.64 -13.89
CA ALA A 26 3.85 5.84 -14.94
C ALA A 26 3.68 4.88 -16.13
N SER A 27 3.32 3.62 -15.85
CA SER A 27 3.12 2.60 -16.89
C SER A 27 1.88 2.81 -17.77
N HIS A 28 0.89 3.60 -17.32
CA HIS A 28 -0.36 3.77 -18.05
C HIS A 28 -0.60 5.20 -18.56
N LEU A 29 0.07 6.22 -18.02
CA LEU A 29 -0.18 7.64 -18.36
C LEU A 29 -0.04 7.93 -19.86
N SER A 30 0.88 7.27 -20.55
CA SER A 30 1.07 7.44 -22.01
C SER A 30 -0.19 7.08 -22.81
N SER A 31 -0.99 6.13 -22.32
CA SER A 31 -2.27 5.77 -22.94
C SER A 31 -3.35 6.86 -22.81
N PHE A 32 -3.11 7.87 -21.98
CA PHE A 32 -4.02 8.98 -21.72
C PHE A 32 -3.44 10.33 -22.13
N GLY A 33 -2.45 10.34 -23.03
CA GLY A 33 -1.92 11.57 -23.61
C GLY A 33 -0.82 12.26 -22.78
N TRP A 34 -0.37 11.66 -21.69
CA TRP A 34 0.66 12.20 -20.82
C TRP A 34 1.98 11.45 -20.95
N LYS A 35 3.09 12.17 -21.05
CA LYS A 35 4.44 11.62 -21.02
C LYS A 35 4.98 11.67 -19.59
N PRO A 36 5.06 10.54 -18.87
CA PRO A 36 5.63 10.53 -17.55
C PRO A 36 7.16 10.60 -17.61
N VAL A 37 7.73 11.44 -16.75
CA VAL A 37 9.17 11.45 -16.42
C VAL A 37 9.28 11.27 -14.92
N VAL A 38 9.88 10.18 -14.48
CA VAL A 38 9.96 9.83 -13.06
C VAL A 38 11.29 10.28 -12.48
N PHE A 39 11.24 11.04 -11.39
CA PHE A 39 12.37 11.32 -10.52
C PHE A 39 12.28 10.45 -9.27
N THR A 40 13.33 9.68 -8.98
CA THR A 40 13.37 8.76 -7.84
C THR A 40 14.75 8.70 -7.18
N ILE A 41 14.80 8.10 -6.00
CA ILE A 41 16.04 7.77 -5.32
C ILE A 41 16.52 6.42 -5.85
N GLY A 42 17.72 6.40 -6.41
CA GLY A 42 18.32 5.19 -6.97
C GLY A 42 18.51 4.08 -5.93
N THR A 43 18.53 2.86 -6.41
CA THR A 43 18.78 1.66 -5.60
C THR A 43 19.98 0.91 -6.14
N SER A 44 20.89 0.50 -5.26
CA SER A 44 21.98 -0.40 -5.64
C SER A 44 21.51 -1.87 -5.57
N GLY A 45 21.79 -2.64 -6.61
CA GLY A 45 21.65 -4.09 -6.63
C GLY A 45 20.27 -4.66 -6.98
N GLU A 46 19.20 -3.87 -6.99
CA GLU A 46 17.90 -4.30 -7.47
C GLU A 46 17.74 -4.03 -8.97
N GLN A 47 17.09 -4.95 -9.70
CA GLN A 47 16.87 -4.79 -11.13
C GLN A 47 15.38 -4.88 -11.46
N LEU A 48 14.98 -4.14 -12.50
CA LEU A 48 13.65 -4.27 -13.08
C LEU A 48 13.46 -5.67 -13.67
N THR A 49 12.33 -6.28 -13.41
CA THR A 49 11.89 -7.50 -14.09
C THR A 49 11.69 -7.23 -15.58
N GLN A 50 11.67 -8.26 -16.41
CA GLN A 50 11.37 -8.11 -17.84
C GLN A 50 10.00 -7.46 -18.06
N TYR A 51 9.05 -7.78 -17.21
CA TYR A 51 7.72 -7.18 -17.27
C TYR A 51 7.74 -5.68 -16.95
N GLU A 52 8.39 -5.28 -15.86
CA GLU A 52 8.53 -3.85 -15.50
C GLU A 52 9.24 -3.06 -16.59
N LYS A 53 10.28 -3.62 -17.20
CA LYS A 53 10.97 -3.02 -18.35
C LYS A 53 10.00 -2.79 -19.51
N LYS A 54 9.16 -3.79 -19.84
CA LYS A 54 8.16 -3.67 -20.90
C LYS A 54 7.07 -2.65 -20.58
N SER A 55 6.59 -2.62 -19.34
CA SER A 55 5.53 -1.70 -18.90
C SER A 55 5.99 -0.25 -18.80
N LEU A 56 7.30 -0.03 -18.61
CA LEU A 56 7.94 1.29 -18.57
C LEU A 56 8.58 1.68 -19.89
N ASP A 57 8.26 0.98 -20.99
CA ASP A 57 8.77 1.35 -22.30
C ASP A 57 8.37 2.79 -22.67
N GLY A 58 9.35 3.61 -23.03
CA GLY A 58 9.16 5.04 -23.27
C GLY A 58 9.08 5.92 -22.02
N VAL A 59 9.07 5.36 -20.81
CA VAL A 59 9.12 6.13 -19.56
C VAL A 59 10.56 6.45 -19.20
N LYS A 60 10.86 7.75 -19.08
CA LYS A 60 12.19 8.18 -18.62
C LYS A 60 12.23 8.17 -17.10
N VAL A 61 13.12 7.37 -16.52
CA VAL A 61 13.39 7.35 -15.08
C VAL A 61 14.72 8.04 -14.83
N TRP A 62 14.71 9.02 -13.94
CA TRP A 62 15.89 9.74 -13.52
C TRP A 62 16.15 9.52 -12.04
N GLU A 63 17.31 8.95 -11.75
CA GLU A 63 17.71 8.56 -10.41
C GLU A 63 18.70 9.53 -9.81
N ILE A 64 18.52 9.83 -8.52
CA ILE A 64 19.54 10.43 -7.70
C ILE A 64 20.07 9.38 -6.72
N ASN A 65 21.36 9.09 -6.82
CA ASN A 65 21.99 8.11 -5.94
C ASN A 65 22.44 8.81 -4.66
N PRO A 66 22.07 8.28 -3.48
CA PRO A 66 22.64 8.75 -2.23
C PRO A 66 24.16 8.52 -2.25
N PRO A 67 24.96 9.44 -1.66
CA PRO A 67 26.41 9.32 -1.67
C PRO A 67 26.92 8.07 -0.93
N PHE A 68 26.09 7.46 -0.11
CA PHE A 68 26.40 6.26 0.66
C PHE A 68 25.20 5.31 0.60
N ASP A 69 25.07 4.52 -0.45
CA ASP A 69 24.08 3.47 -0.53
C ASP A 69 24.71 2.14 -0.11
N ARG A 70 24.51 1.75 1.16
CA ARG A 70 24.94 0.45 1.71
C ARG A 70 23.81 -0.57 1.81
N THR A 71 22.80 -0.48 0.97
CA THR A 71 21.76 -1.54 0.95
C THR A 71 22.31 -2.90 0.47
N THR A 72 23.55 -2.94 -0.03
CA THR A 72 24.18 -4.14 -0.61
C THR A 72 24.93 -5.02 0.39
N GLU A 73 25.15 -4.63 1.65
CA GLU A 73 25.89 -5.43 2.61
C GLU A 73 25.05 -5.98 3.78
N LYS A 74 23.81 -6.32 3.59
CA LYS A 74 23.17 -7.28 4.51
C LYS A 74 23.45 -8.70 4.03
N LYS A 75 24.53 -9.28 4.56
CA LYS A 75 24.80 -10.71 4.58
C LYS A 75 23.51 -11.45 4.92
N GLN A 76 23.24 -12.51 4.17
CA GLN A 76 22.24 -13.53 4.48
C GLN A 76 22.27 -13.86 5.98
N GLY A 77 21.28 -13.48 6.72
CA GLY A 77 21.20 -13.88 8.11
C GLY A 77 20.65 -12.85 9.08
N LYS A 78 19.47 -12.32 8.81
CA LYS A 78 18.39 -11.98 9.76
C LYS A 78 17.32 -11.18 9.02
N PRO A 79 16.06 -11.64 8.93
CA PRO A 79 14.99 -10.82 8.40
C PRO A 79 14.64 -9.78 9.45
N ASN A 80 14.90 -8.53 9.16
CA ASN A 80 14.50 -7.40 10.01
C ASN A 80 13.16 -6.83 9.59
N ASP A 81 12.43 -6.34 10.59
CA ASP A 81 11.17 -5.60 10.46
C ASP A 81 11.26 -4.51 9.40
N ASP A 82 10.55 -4.70 8.29
CA ASP A 82 10.69 -3.97 7.03
C ASP A 82 10.25 -2.50 7.05
N VAL A 83 9.82 -1.94 8.18
CA VAL A 83 9.27 -0.57 8.24
C VAL A 83 10.28 0.45 8.77
N LYS A 84 11.31 0.03 9.49
CA LYS A 84 12.22 0.96 10.18
C LYS A 84 13.54 1.28 9.45
N ALA A 85 13.93 0.54 8.41
CA ALA A 85 15.31 0.58 7.92
C ALA A 85 15.62 1.56 6.76
N ASP A 86 14.63 2.04 6.02
CA ASP A 86 14.88 2.78 4.77
C ASP A 86 14.90 4.31 4.88
N HIS A 87 14.70 4.84 6.06
CA HIS A 87 14.76 6.30 6.24
C HIS A 87 16.15 6.81 6.63
N LYS A 88 17.16 5.93 6.63
CA LYS A 88 18.51 6.22 7.13
C LYS A 88 19.44 6.58 5.96
N VAL A 89 19.73 7.86 5.79
CA VAL A 89 20.76 8.37 4.86
C VAL A 89 22.19 8.11 5.40
N TRP A 90 22.33 7.83 6.71
CA TRP A 90 23.61 7.77 7.43
C TRP A 90 23.88 6.35 7.94
N ALA A 91 24.44 5.50 7.11
CA ALA A 91 24.63 4.07 7.40
C ALA A 91 25.81 3.73 8.33
N ASP A 92 26.64 4.71 8.73
CA ASP A 92 27.81 4.48 9.59
C ASP A 92 27.58 4.75 11.09
N TRP A 93 26.35 5.18 11.45
CA TRP A 93 26.00 5.46 12.83
C TRP A 93 25.34 4.22 13.45
N SER A 94 25.54 4.04 14.77
CA SER A 94 24.80 2.99 15.47
C SER A 94 23.31 3.16 15.21
N ASP A 95 22.56 2.05 15.14
CA ASP A 95 21.12 2.09 14.85
C ASP A 95 20.37 3.08 15.74
N SER A 96 20.78 3.23 17.00
CA SER A 96 20.23 4.19 17.96
C SER A 96 20.43 5.65 17.58
N VAL A 97 21.59 6.00 17.02
CA VAL A 97 21.87 7.39 16.60
C VAL A 97 21.11 7.72 15.32
N ALA A 98 21.04 6.79 14.39
CA ALA A 98 20.27 6.99 13.17
C ALA A 98 18.76 7.12 13.46
N GLU A 99 18.22 6.37 14.40
CA GLU A 99 16.84 6.54 14.89
C GLU A 99 16.66 7.88 15.60
N TRP A 100 17.62 8.28 16.42
CA TRP A 100 17.57 9.59 17.07
C TRP A 100 17.57 10.73 16.05
N VAL A 101 18.43 10.68 15.02
CA VAL A 101 18.45 11.68 13.93
C VAL A 101 17.12 11.71 13.20
N ASP A 102 16.57 10.55 12.83
CA ASP A 102 15.28 10.48 12.14
C ASP A 102 14.14 11.10 12.95
N ARG A 103 14.18 10.99 14.29
CA ARG A 103 13.21 11.65 15.21
C ARG A 103 13.34 13.17 15.23
N GLN A 104 14.52 13.72 14.95
CA GLN A 104 14.78 15.18 15.01
C GLN A 104 14.54 15.88 13.67
N VAL A 105 14.68 15.19 12.55
CA VAL A 105 14.59 15.79 11.23
C VAL A 105 13.11 15.86 10.77
N PRO A 106 12.57 17.06 10.50
CA PRO A 106 11.24 17.21 9.92
C PRO A 106 11.10 16.47 8.57
N MET A 107 9.92 16.00 8.27
CA MET A 107 9.63 15.16 7.08
C MET A 107 10.32 13.79 7.17
N ASP A 108 11.54 13.70 6.69
CA ASP A 108 12.42 12.53 6.66
C ASP A 108 13.84 12.94 6.27
N THR A 109 14.81 12.03 6.44
CA THR A 109 16.22 12.34 6.19
C THR A 109 16.59 12.50 4.72
N TRP A 110 15.72 12.09 3.77
CA TRP A 110 15.94 12.30 2.34
C TRP A 110 15.90 13.77 1.93
N VAL A 111 15.33 14.63 2.77
CA VAL A 111 15.34 16.09 2.54
C VAL A 111 16.76 16.64 2.36
N PHE A 112 17.75 16.11 3.06
CA PHE A 112 19.14 16.53 2.90
C PHE A 112 19.72 16.16 1.53
N LEU A 113 19.36 14.98 1.00
CA LEU A 113 19.76 14.56 -0.35
C LEU A 113 19.17 15.49 -1.40
N PHE A 114 17.89 15.78 -1.29
CA PHE A 114 17.19 16.65 -2.24
C PHE A 114 17.67 18.10 -2.14
N TRP A 115 17.87 18.57 -0.93
CA TRP A 115 18.41 19.94 -0.70
C TRP A 115 19.84 20.10 -1.29
N GLY A 116 20.72 19.15 -1.00
CA GLY A 116 22.11 19.17 -1.51
C GLY A 116 22.20 19.03 -3.02
N ALA A 117 21.25 18.34 -3.65
CA ALA A 117 21.20 18.13 -5.10
C ALA A 117 20.27 19.08 -5.84
N TYR A 118 19.62 20.03 -5.15
CA TYR A 118 18.49 20.80 -5.68
C TYR A 118 18.81 21.52 -6.99
N SER A 119 19.96 22.23 -7.08
CA SER A 119 20.34 22.96 -8.29
C SER A 119 20.49 22.04 -9.51
N LYS A 120 20.99 20.83 -9.32
CA LYS A 120 21.10 19.82 -10.38
C LYS A 120 19.72 19.30 -10.77
N ILE A 121 18.85 19.08 -9.78
CA ILE A 121 17.48 18.61 -10.00
C ILE A 121 16.68 19.68 -10.76
N LEU A 122 16.76 20.96 -10.35
CA LEU A 122 16.08 22.06 -11.00
C LEU A 122 16.51 22.21 -12.47
N LYS A 123 17.81 22.22 -12.74
CA LYS A 123 18.33 22.30 -14.12
C LYS A 123 17.83 21.15 -14.98
N GLN A 124 17.73 19.94 -14.43
CA GLN A 124 17.23 18.80 -15.16
C GLN A 124 15.72 18.88 -15.38
N ALA A 125 14.97 19.36 -14.40
CA ALA A 125 13.53 19.56 -14.51
C ALA A 125 13.19 20.65 -15.53
N ASP A 126 13.96 21.74 -15.54
CA ASP A 126 13.85 22.81 -16.55
C ASP A 126 14.08 22.29 -17.98
N ASN A 127 15.10 21.45 -18.19
CA ASN A 127 15.34 20.80 -19.48
C ASN A 127 14.23 19.84 -19.92
N ILE A 128 13.45 19.29 -18.96
CA ILE A 128 12.30 18.45 -19.26
C ILE A 128 11.10 19.31 -19.68
N ALA A 129 11.02 20.54 -19.20
CA ALA A 129 9.92 21.47 -19.39
C ALA A 129 8.55 20.79 -19.11
N PRO A 130 8.28 20.36 -17.87
CA PRO A 130 7.04 19.66 -17.56
C PRO A 130 5.85 20.64 -17.61
N ASP A 131 4.72 20.15 -18.06
CA ASP A 131 3.43 20.89 -17.98
C ASP A 131 2.82 20.82 -16.59
N LEU A 132 3.22 19.83 -15.78
CA LEU A 132 2.69 19.57 -14.43
C LEU A 132 3.68 18.77 -13.58
N ILE A 133 3.69 19.02 -12.27
CA ILE A 133 4.42 18.24 -11.29
C ILE A 133 3.44 17.41 -10.46
N TRP A 134 3.71 16.12 -10.33
CA TRP A 134 3.03 15.23 -9.41
C TRP A 134 4.04 14.69 -8.39
N SER A 135 3.75 14.74 -7.11
CA SER A 135 4.61 14.19 -6.06
C SER A 135 3.84 13.29 -5.12
N THR A 136 4.47 12.24 -4.58
CA THR A 136 3.84 11.33 -3.61
C THR A 136 4.64 11.24 -2.31
N GLY A 137 3.95 11.15 -1.19
CA GLY A 137 4.46 10.92 0.17
C GLY A 137 3.89 9.62 0.76
N ASP A 138 4.53 8.89 1.69
CA ASP A 138 5.87 9.14 2.20
C ASP A 138 6.92 8.47 1.28
N PRO A 139 8.17 8.97 1.24
CA PRO A 139 8.77 10.03 2.05
C PRO A 139 8.22 11.44 1.76
N TRP A 140 8.02 12.21 2.83
CA TRP A 140 7.37 13.54 2.74
C TRP A 140 8.27 14.60 2.11
N SER A 141 9.58 14.38 2.11
CA SER A 141 10.56 15.17 1.34
C SER A 141 10.26 15.20 -0.16
N GLY A 142 9.52 14.22 -0.69
CA GLY A 142 8.99 14.24 -2.04
C GLY A 142 8.05 15.43 -2.28
N HIS A 143 7.20 15.77 -1.31
CA HIS A 143 6.33 16.96 -1.39
C HIS A 143 7.10 18.26 -1.26
N TRP A 144 8.16 18.29 -0.41
CA TRP A 144 9.05 19.44 -0.36
C TRP A 144 9.68 19.73 -1.73
N LEU A 145 10.17 18.68 -2.40
CA LEU A 145 10.76 18.82 -3.73
C LEU A 145 9.72 19.24 -4.77
N GLY A 146 8.52 18.64 -4.73
CA GLY A 146 7.40 18.99 -5.61
C GLY A 146 7.00 20.44 -5.49
N HIS A 147 6.77 20.91 -4.26
CA HIS A 147 6.46 22.31 -3.97
C HIS A 147 7.56 23.27 -4.47
N LYS A 148 8.82 22.92 -4.22
CA LYS A 148 9.95 23.76 -4.60
C LYS A 148 10.09 23.90 -6.12
N LEU A 149 10.00 22.77 -6.84
CA LEU A 149 10.09 22.76 -8.30
C LEU A 149 8.88 23.41 -8.97
N SER A 150 7.66 23.18 -8.47
CA SER A 150 6.46 23.84 -8.98
C SER A 150 6.58 25.35 -8.92
N LYS A 151 7.08 25.88 -7.80
CA LYS A 151 7.29 27.31 -7.63
C LYS A 151 8.37 27.89 -8.55
N ASP A 152 9.51 27.18 -8.69
CA ASP A 152 10.66 27.70 -9.44
C ASP A 152 10.47 27.54 -10.97
N LEU A 153 9.62 26.58 -11.41
CA LEU A 153 9.26 26.35 -12.83
C LEU A 153 7.90 26.97 -13.22
N GLU A 154 7.16 27.52 -12.26
CA GLU A 154 5.83 28.12 -12.44
C GLU A 154 4.82 27.17 -13.12
N VAL A 155 4.78 25.91 -12.68
CA VAL A 155 3.88 24.87 -13.19
C VAL A 155 2.97 24.30 -12.09
N PRO A 156 1.74 23.86 -12.42
CA PRO A 156 0.81 23.28 -11.45
C PRO A 156 1.38 22.06 -10.72
N TRP A 157 0.97 21.90 -9.47
CA TRP A 157 1.43 20.82 -8.61
C TRP A 157 0.31 20.00 -7.98
N ILE A 158 0.35 18.69 -8.20
CA ILE A 158 -0.49 17.71 -7.52
C ILE A 158 0.31 17.06 -6.39
N ALA A 159 -0.19 17.13 -5.17
CA ALA A 159 0.37 16.41 -4.03
C ALA A 159 -0.48 15.17 -3.71
N ASP A 160 0.10 13.98 -3.85
CA ASP A 160 -0.55 12.68 -3.64
C ASP A 160 -0.20 12.15 -2.25
N PHE A 161 -1.16 12.28 -1.32
CA PHE A 161 -1.06 11.82 0.07
C PHE A 161 -1.48 10.35 0.15
N ARG A 162 -0.50 9.45 0.04
CA ARG A 162 -0.75 8.02 0.09
C ARG A 162 -1.25 7.54 1.46
N ASP A 163 -0.72 8.13 2.51
CA ASP A 163 -1.11 7.93 3.91
C ASP A 163 -1.27 9.30 4.58
N PRO A 164 -2.05 9.43 5.68
CA PRO A 164 -2.08 10.67 6.43
C PRO A 164 -0.70 10.97 7.03
N TRP A 165 -0.22 12.20 6.94
CA TRP A 165 1.08 12.60 7.47
C TRP A 165 1.02 12.88 8.98
N THR A 166 0.55 14.06 9.38
CA THR A 166 0.50 14.45 10.80
C THR A 166 -0.85 14.18 11.45
N LEU A 167 -1.89 13.94 10.65
CA LEU A 167 -3.25 13.71 11.14
C LEU A 167 -3.54 12.22 11.44
N SER A 168 -2.63 11.31 11.11
CA SER A 168 -2.79 9.94 11.54
C SER A 168 -2.57 9.87 13.05
N GLY A 169 -3.52 9.27 13.78
CA GLY A 169 -3.30 8.83 15.16
C GLY A 169 -2.17 7.82 15.29
N LEU A 170 -1.69 7.35 14.15
CA LEU A 170 -0.52 6.53 13.92
C LEU A 170 0.66 7.44 13.57
N SER A 171 1.28 8.06 14.55
CA SER A 171 2.68 8.43 14.38
C SER A 171 3.46 7.13 14.15
N LEU A 172 3.61 6.72 12.89
CA LEU A 172 4.43 5.58 12.48
C LEU A 172 5.90 5.80 12.87
N ARG A 173 6.24 7.03 13.28
CA ARG A 173 7.53 7.45 13.81
C ARG A 173 7.33 8.20 15.09
N GLU A 174 8.08 7.81 16.11
CA GLU A 174 8.23 8.64 17.29
C GLU A 174 9.01 9.91 16.90
N ARG A 175 8.37 11.06 16.98
CA ARG A 175 8.93 12.36 16.62
C ARG A 175 9.28 13.16 17.87
N SER A 176 10.32 13.99 17.82
CA SER A 176 10.51 15.02 18.84
C SER A 176 9.40 16.08 18.73
N LEU A 177 9.09 16.74 19.83
CA LEU A 177 8.08 17.81 19.86
C LEU A 177 8.34 18.92 18.85
N LEU A 178 9.62 19.24 18.63
CA LEU A 178 10.02 20.26 17.64
C LEU A 178 9.82 19.78 16.22
N SER A 179 10.20 18.53 15.92
CA SER A 179 9.99 17.92 14.62
C SER A 179 8.50 17.76 14.30
N ASP A 180 7.68 17.31 15.24
CA ASP A 180 6.23 17.20 15.04
C ASP A 180 5.58 18.57 14.75
N ARG A 181 5.96 19.62 15.49
CA ARG A 181 5.48 20.98 15.20
C ARG A 181 5.92 21.49 13.83
N ALA A 182 7.14 21.18 13.42
CA ALA A 182 7.64 21.54 12.10
C ALA A 182 6.90 20.77 11.01
N ASP A 183 6.67 19.48 11.18
CA ASP A 183 5.91 18.64 10.26
C ASP A 183 4.48 19.17 10.05
N ARG A 184 3.74 19.51 11.11
CA ARG A 184 2.41 20.13 11.03
C ARG A 184 2.40 21.45 10.25
N ARG A 185 3.42 22.28 10.44
CA ARG A 185 3.54 23.55 9.69
C ARG A 185 3.86 23.29 8.22
N LEU A 186 4.73 22.34 7.93
CA LEU A 186 5.09 21.96 6.55
C LEU A 186 3.91 21.30 5.82
N GLU A 187 3.21 20.38 6.48
CA GLU A 187 2.01 19.77 5.93
C GLU A 187 0.98 20.82 5.56
N LYS A 188 0.62 21.72 6.48
CA LYS A 188 -0.29 22.84 6.21
C LYS A 188 0.18 23.71 5.05
N LYS A 189 1.50 23.99 4.98
CA LYS A 189 2.08 24.77 3.87
C LYS A 189 1.91 24.05 2.54
N PHE A 190 2.17 22.76 2.47
CA PHE A 190 2.08 21.99 1.23
C PHE A 190 0.64 21.80 0.79
N ILE A 191 -0.28 21.54 1.72
CA ILE A 191 -1.71 21.46 1.46
C ILE A 191 -2.24 22.77 0.83
N ASN A 192 -1.85 23.92 1.36
CA ASN A 192 -2.28 25.22 0.83
C ASN A 192 -1.65 25.54 -0.52
N ALA A 193 -0.39 25.13 -0.74
CA ALA A 193 0.38 25.46 -1.93
C ALA A 193 0.09 24.56 -3.13
N ALA A 194 -0.28 23.30 -2.91
CA ALA A 194 -0.63 22.40 -4.00
C ALA A 194 -1.89 22.87 -4.72
N ASP A 195 -1.95 22.76 -6.04
CA ASP A 195 -3.14 23.07 -6.84
C ASP A 195 -4.22 22.00 -6.65
N LYS A 196 -3.79 20.76 -6.45
CA LYS A 196 -4.67 19.62 -6.19
C LYS A 196 -4.05 18.67 -5.18
N LEU A 197 -4.90 18.11 -4.31
CA LEU A 197 -4.55 17.06 -3.36
C LEU A 197 -5.23 15.76 -3.76
N ILE A 198 -4.50 14.66 -3.77
CA ILE A 198 -5.04 13.32 -4.03
C ILE A 198 -4.82 12.46 -2.79
N PHE A 199 -5.87 11.73 -2.39
CA PHE A 199 -5.85 10.79 -1.28
C PHE A 199 -6.13 9.37 -1.74
N THR A 200 -5.67 8.38 -0.99
CA THR A 200 -5.87 6.95 -1.33
C THR A 200 -7.08 6.32 -0.66
N ALA A 201 -7.79 7.09 0.16
CA ALA A 201 -9.04 6.70 0.80
C ALA A 201 -9.93 7.93 0.99
N ARG A 202 -11.25 7.74 0.87
CA ARG A 202 -12.24 8.80 1.09
C ARG A 202 -12.22 9.27 2.54
N SER A 203 -12.10 8.33 3.47
CA SER A 203 -11.97 8.64 4.89
C SER A 203 -10.74 9.50 5.22
N THR A 204 -9.64 9.32 4.50
CA THR A 204 -8.47 10.21 4.61
C THR A 204 -8.76 11.58 3.99
N GLU A 205 -9.39 11.64 2.82
CA GLU A 205 -9.81 12.90 2.21
C GLU A 205 -10.69 13.70 3.16
N ASP A 206 -11.75 13.08 3.70
CA ASP A 206 -12.69 13.72 4.63
C ASP A 206 -11.99 14.22 5.90
N LEU A 207 -11.03 13.47 6.44
CA LEU A 207 -10.20 13.88 7.56
C LEU A 207 -9.45 15.20 7.27
N TYR A 208 -8.83 15.31 6.09
CA TYR A 208 -8.08 16.49 5.68
C TYR A 208 -8.99 17.66 5.33
N VAL A 209 -10.08 17.42 4.61
CA VAL A 209 -11.09 18.44 4.27
C VAL A 209 -11.64 19.09 5.54
N ASN A 210 -12.02 18.28 6.52
CA ASN A 210 -12.57 18.76 7.80
C ASN A 210 -11.51 19.50 8.63
N HIS A 211 -10.29 18.97 8.74
CA HIS A 211 -9.25 19.56 9.58
C HIS A 211 -8.73 20.90 9.03
N TYR A 212 -8.52 21.00 7.72
CA TYR A 212 -7.95 22.18 7.07
C TYR A 212 -9.00 23.07 6.42
N SER A 213 -10.30 22.73 6.49
CA SER A 213 -11.41 23.46 5.87
C SER A 213 -11.16 23.71 4.36
N LEU A 214 -10.81 22.64 3.64
CA LEU A 214 -10.44 22.73 2.23
C LEU A 214 -11.66 23.04 1.37
N SER A 215 -11.46 23.87 0.35
CA SER A 215 -12.51 24.24 -0.60
C SER A 215 -12.93 23.05 -1.48
N PRO A 216 -14.20 23.01 -1.93
CA PRO A 216 -14.65 22.04 -2.93
C PRO A 216 -13.77 22.08 -4.18
N GLY A 217 -13.44 20.91 -4.71
CA GLY A 217 -12.59 20.79 -5.90
C GLY A 217 -11.08 20.80 -5.61
N LYS A 218 -10.63 21.15 -4.39
CA LYS A 218 -9.21 21.09 -4.00
C LYS A 218 -8.69 19.67 -3.85
N THR A 219 -9.57 18.72 -3.55
CA THR A 219 -9.22 17.32 -3.24
C THR A 219 -9.90 16.35 -4.19
N ASP A 220 -9.30 15.17 -4.33
CA ASP A 220 -9.90 13.98 -4.94
C ASP A 220 -9.39 12.70 -4.30
N THR A 221 -10.20 11.65 -4.33
CA THR A 221 -9.78 10.31 -3.94
C THR A 221 -9.50 9.46 -5.18
N ILE A 222 -8.26 9.00 -5.29
CA ILE A 222 -7.86 7.92 -6.20
C ILE A 222 -7.30 6.79 -5.35
N TYR A 223 -8.07 5.74 -5.18
CA TYR A 223 -7.66 4.56 -4.41
C TYR A 223 -6.34 3.95 -4.91
N ASN A 224 -5.67 3.17 -4.07
CA ASN A 224 -4.66 2.25 -4.58
C ASN A 224 -5.34 1.23 -5.50
N SER A 225 -4.55 0.53 -6.30
CA SER A 225 -5.06 -0.36 -7.34
C SER A 225 -4.36 -1.71 -7.29
N TYR A 226 -5.02 -2.72 -7.82
CA TYR A 226 -4.33 -3.93 -8.23
C TYR A 226 -3.60 -3.70 -9.57
N SER A 227 -2.57 -4.51 -9.81
CA SER A 227 -1.86 -4.51 -11.09
C SER A 227 -2.64 -5.32 -12.13
N ASP A 228 -2.86 -4.73 -13.30
CA ASP A 228 -3.50 -5.42 -14.45
C ASP A 228 -2.72 -6.68 -14.90
N THR A 229 -1.49 -6.84 -14.40
CA THR A 229 -0.59 -7.95 -14.73
C THR A 229 -0.92 -9.26 -14.08
N ALA A 230 -1.48 -9.22 -12.87
CA ALA A 230 -1.78 -10.44 -12.12
C ALA A 230 -2.81 -11.33 -12.86
N ALA A 231 -3.66 -10.71 -13.67
CA ALA A 231 -4.63 -11.44 -14.52
C ALA A 231 -3.95 -12.27 -15.62
N ASN A 232 -2.78 -11.84 -16.11
CA ASN A 232 -2.06 -12.53 -17.20
C ASN A 232 -1.09 -13.61 -16.72
N MET A 233 -0.82 -13.69 -15.41
CA MET A 233 0.03 -14.74 -14.81
C MET A 233 -0.76 -15.99 -14.39
N LYS A 234 -2.04 -16.09 -14.74
CA LYS A 234 -2.92 -17.24 -14.42
C LYS A 234 -2.51 -18.58 -15.03
N SER A 235 -1.45 -18.64 -15.82
CA SER A 235 -1.03 -19.90 -16.46
C SER A 235 0.49 -20.03 -16.51
N GLY A 236 1.06 -20.90 -15.70
CA GLY A 236 2.26 -21.58 -16.10
C GLY A 236 3.45 -21.69 -15.18
N SER A 237 3.32 -21.70 -13.85
CA SER A 237 4.40 -22.28 -13.03
C SER A 237 3.83 -23.01 -11.82
N ASP A 238 4.20 -24.26 -11.68
CA ASP A 238 3.97 -25.12 -10.49
C ASP A 238 4.70 -24.64 -9.23
N GLU A 239 5.47 -23.57 -9.30
CA GLU A 239 6.15 -22.93 -8.16
C GLU A 239 5.22 -21.91 -7.47
N SER A 240 4.08 -22.40 -6.94
CA SER A 240 3.09 -21.53 -6.29
C SER A 240 3.55 -20.95 -4.94
N GLY A 241 4.68 -21.39 -4.39
CA GLY A 241 5.06 -21.08 -2.99
C GLY A 241 4.06 -21.64 -1.97
N TRP A 242 3.09 -22.45 -2.41
CA TRP A 242 2.09 -23.10 -1.58
C TRP A 242 2.67 -24.40 -1.05
N PRO A 243 2.62 -24.66 0.27
CA PRO A 243 3.08 -25.91 0.83
C PRO A 243 2.27 -27.10 0.29
N SER A 244 2.97 -28.16 -0.08
CA SER A 244 2.37 -29.37 -0.68
C SER A 244 1.54 -30.22 0.30
N ASP A 245 1.65 -29.93 1.59
CA ASP A 245 1.06 -30.68 2.69
C ASP A 245 -0.25 -30.11 3.23
N ILE A 246 -0.81 -29.09 2.58
CA ILE A 246 -2.07 -28.47 3.01
C ILE A 246 -3.26 -29.32 2.60
N ASP A 247 -4.04 -29.70 3.60
CA ASP A 247 -5.30 -30.41 3.37
C ASP A 247 -6.34 -29.51 2.70
N ARG A 248 -6.69 -29.86 1.46
CA ARG A 248 -7.68 -29.10 0.67
C ARG A 248 -9.12 -29.40 1.08
N SER A 249 -9.35 -30.39 1.92
CA SER A 249 -10.67 -30.65 2.50
C SER A 249 -11.03 -29.65 3.59
N ASP A 250 -10.02 -29.09 4.28
CA ASP A 250 -10.22 -28.05 5.26
C ASP A 250 -10.56 -26.70 4.61
N LEU A 251 -11.30 -25.87 5.33
CA LEU A 251 -11.52 -24.46 4.95
C LEU A 251 -10.22 -23.68 5.14
N ASN A 252 -9.58 -23.28 4.05
CA ASN A 252 -8.29 -22.60 4.04
C ASN A 252 -8.47 -21.08 3.89
N LEU A 253 -8.22 -20.33 4.96
CA LEU A 253 -8.18 -18.87 4.94
C LEU A 253 -6.76 -18.39 4.76
N ILE A 254 -6.53 -17.42 3.88
CA ILE A 254 -5.22 -16.79 3.68
C ILE A 254 -5.22 -15.35 4.17
N PHE A 255 -4.30 -15.05 5.07
CA PHE A 255 -3.88 -13.70 5.42
C PHE A 255 -2.52 -13.42 4.78
N PHE A 256 -2.49 -12.64 3.71
CA PHE A 256 -1.25 -12.32 3.00
C PHE A 256 -0.47 -11.21 3.71
N GLY A 257 0.57 -11.58 4.44
CA GLY A 257 1.42 -10.72 5.26
C GLY A 257 1.51 -11.20 6.70
N SER A 258 2.16 -10.40 7.56
CA SER A 258 2.31 -10.69 8.99
C SER A 258 1.16 -10.11 9.80
N PHE A 259 0.63 -10.87 10.74
CA PHE A 259 -0.20 -10.30 11.79
C PHE A 259 0.64 -9.39 12.68
N ARG A 260 0.06 -8.30 13.14
CA ARG A 260 0.73 -7.27 13.96
C ARG A 260 -0.30 -6.32 14.57
N ARG A 261 0.11 -5.41 15.45
CA ARG A 261 -0.77 -4.43 16.10
C ARG A 261 -1.77 -3.74 15.14
N LEU A 262 -1.33 -3.40 13.93
CA LEU A 262 -2.17 -2.74 12.91
C LEU A 262 -3.01 -3.70 12.06
N SER A 263 -2.81 -4.99 12.21
CA SER A 263 -3.54 -6.07 11.53
C SER A 263 -3.63 -7.23 12.52
N PRO A 264 -4.48 -7.08 13.56
CA PRO A 264 -4.51 -8.00 14.70
C PRO A 264 -5.03 -9.38 14.31
N ILE A 265 -4.46 -10.41 14.92
CA ILE A 265 -4.94 -11.79 14.82
C ILE A 265 -6.17 -12.05 15.72
N THR A 266 -6.29 -11.30 16.81
CA THR A 266 -7.23 -11.55 17.89
C THR A 266 -8.68 -11.74 17.43
N PRO A 267 -9.27 -10.89 16.56
CA PRO A 267 -10.67 -11.04 16.20
C PRO A 267 -10.99 -12.36 15.48
N ILE A 268 -10.11 -12.80 14.57
CA ILE A 268 -10.29 -14.09 13.88
C ILE A 268 -9.98 -15.26 14.80
N ALA A 269 -8.97 -15.15 15.68
CA ALA A 269 -8.62 -16.19 16.64
C ALA A 269 -9.75 -16.45 17.64
N GLU A 270 -10.34 -15.39 18.19
CA GLU A 270 -11.50 -15.50 19.11
C GLU A 270 -12.70 -16.14 18.42
N ALA A 271 -12.99 -15.76 17.16
CA ALA A 271 -14.09 -16.36 16.40
C ALA A 271 -13.87 -17.85 16.14
N VAL A 272 -12.66 -18.24 15.80
CA VAL A 272 -12.30 -19.67 15.60
C VAL A 272 -12.42 -20.45 16.91
N ALA A 273 -12.00 -19.85 18.02
CA ALA A 273 -12.11 -20.51 19.35
C ALA A 273 -13.56 -20.73 19.80
N LEU A 274 -14.54 -19.96 19.28
CA LEU A 274 -15.98 -20.19 19.54
C LEU A 274 -16.58 -21.35 18.74
N LEU A 275 -15.90 -21.84 17.71
CA LEU A 275 -16.39 -22.97 16.92
C LEU A 275 -16.36 -24.26 17.76
N PRO A 276 -17.35 -25.17 17.62
CA PRO A 276 -17.24 -26.52 18.17
C PRO A 276 -16.00 -27.25 17.64
N ASP A 277 -15.40 -28.15 18.43
CA ASP A 277 -14.19 -28.88 18.08
C ASP A 277 -14.27 -29.59 16.73
N SER A 278 -15.45 -30.10 16.36
CA SER A 278 -15.67 -30.74 15.05
C SER A 278 -15.49 -29.80 13.88
N TYR A 279 -15.76 -28.50 14.05
CA TYR A 279 -15.55 -27.45 13.04
C TYR A 279 -14.13 -26.89 13.12
N GLN A 280 -13.57 -26.73 14.32
CA GLN A 280 -12.18 -26.28 14.49
C GLN A 280 -11.19 -27.15 13.74
N ARG A 281 -11.38 -28.47 13.73
CA ARG A 281 -10.52 -29.42 13.00
C ARG A 281 -10.58 -29.33 11.48
N ARG A 282 -11.45 -28.46 10.94
CA ARG A 282 -11.77 -28.34 9.52
C ARG A 282 -11.48 -26.93 8.97
N ILE A 283 -10.73 -26.14 9.73
CA ILE A 283 -10.32 -24.80 9.32
C ILE A 283 -8.83 -24.62 9.55
N LYS A 284 -8.16 -23.99 8.59
CA LYS A 284 -6.77 -23.56 8.70
C LYS A 284 -6.64 -22.11 8.28
N ILE A 285 -5.87 -21.34 9.04
CA ILE A 285 -5.53 -19.97 8.74
C ILE A 285 -4.04 -19.90 8.40
N HIS A 286 -3.74 -19.45 7.19
CA HIS A 286 -2.39 -19.36 6.66
C HIS A 286 -1.94 -17.91 6.64
N SER A 287 -0.82 -17.60 7.32
CA SER A 287 -0.17 -16.31 7.29
C SER A 287 1.11 -16.39 6.46
N PHE A 288 1.19 -15.62 5.38
CA PHE A 288 2.41 -15.49 4.57
C PHE A 288 3.28 -14.37 5.13
N GLY A 289 3.73 -14.58 6.36
CA GLY A 289 4.53 -13.67 7.16
C GLY A 289 4.63 -14.17 8.60
N LYS A 290 5.39 -13.44 9.42
CA LYS A 290 5.67 -13.88 10.80
C LYS A 290 4.52 -13.57 11.75
N LEU A 291 4.28 -14.45 12.72
CA LEU A 291 3.50 -14.16 13.93
C LEU A 291 4.41 -13.55 14.99
N GLN A 292 3.93 -12.48 15.62
CA GLN A 292 4.58 -11.86 16.78
C GLN A 292 4.50 -12.79 18.01
N GLN A 293 5.28 -12.49 19.03
CA GLN A 293 5.26 -13.31 20.26
C GLN A 293 3.89 -13.21 20.97
N GLU A 294 3.27 -12.01 20.94
CA GLU A 294 1.94 -11.78 21.50
C GLU A 294 0.87 -12.59 20.76
N ASP A 295 0.95 -12.64 19.42
CA ASP A 295 0.01 -13.42 18.60
C ASP A 295 0.09 -14.92 18.98
N ARG A 296 1.31 -15.47 19.13
CA ARG A 296 1.52 -16.87 19.54
C ARG A 296 0.93 -17.14 20.91
N LYS A 297 1.13 -16.23 21.88
CA LYS A 297 0.54 -16.35 23.22
C LYS A 297 -0.99 -16.34 23.18
N THR A 298 -1.57 -15.47 22.35
CA THR A 298 -3.03 -15.41 22.15
C THR A 298 -3.56 -16.74 21.65
N LEU A 299 -2.93 -17.31 20.61
CA LEU A 299 -3.34 -18.62 20.06
C LEU A 299 -3.18 -19.77 21.07
N GLN A 300 -2.10 -19.77 21.87
CA GLN A 300 -1.86 -20.75 22.92
C GLN A 300 -2.93 -20.67 24.02
N ASN A 301 -3.26 -19.46 24.48
CA ASN A 301 -4.28 -19.25 25.51
C ASN A 301 -5.68 -19.69 25.06
N LEU A 302 -5.96 -19.59 23.76
CA LEU A 302 -7.22 -20.03 23.16
C LEU A 302 -7.21 -21.53 22.78
N GLY A 303 -6.07 -22.22 22.89
CA GLY A 303 -5.95 -23.64 22.55
C GLY A 303 -6.04 -23.98 21.06
N ILE A 304 -5.78 -23.01 20.18
CA ILE A 304 -5.99 -23.11 18.71
C ILE A 304 -4.70 -22.91 17.91
N SER A 305 -3.54 -23.04 18.53
CA SER A 305 -2.24 -22.81 17.86
C SER A 305 -2.06 -23.65 16.59
N ASP A 306 -2.55 -24.87 16.60
CA ASP A 306 -2.40 -25.82 15.48
C ASP A 306 -3.27 -25.46 14.25
N LEU A 307 -4.21 -24.54 14.42
CA LEU A 307 -5.09 -24.07 13.34
C LEU A 307 -4.46 -22.93 12.54
N PHE A 308 -3.36 -22.37 13.03
CA PHE A 308 -2.65 -21.24 12.40
C PHE A 308 -1.28 -21.67 11.89
N ALA A 309 -1.10 -21.63 10.58
CA ALA A 309 0.17 -21.93 9.91
C ALA A 309 0.86 -20.65 9.45
N THR A 310 2.18 -20.59 9.60
CA THR A 310 3.01 -19.48 9.10
C THR A 310 3.90 -19.96 7.98
N HIS A 311 3.91 -19.20 6.90
CA HIS A 311 4.73 -19.45 5.73
C HIS A 311 5.72 -18.32 5.53
N GLU A 312 6.77 -18.56 4.77
CA GLU A 312 7.69 -17.53 4.35
C GLU A 312 7.00 -16.50 3.45
N LYS A 313 7.52 -15.28 3.45
CA LYS A 313 7.04 -14.26 2.53
C LYS A 313 7.34 -14.69 1.11
N VAL A 314 6.34 -14.67 0.27
CA VAL A 314 6.51 -14.88 -1.16
C VAL A 314 6.73 -13.57 -1.89
N VAL A 315 7.40 -13.64 -3.03
CA VAL A 315 7.58 -12.44 -3.88
C VAL A 315 6.23 -11.99 -4.47
N PRO A 316 6.03 -10.69 -4.72
CA PRO A 316 4.74 -10.16 -5.20
C PRO A 316 4.19 -10.88 -6.44
N GLN A 317 5.06 -11.37 -7.32
CA GLN A 317 4.69 -12.08 -8.54
C GLN A 317 4.01 -13.44 -8.26
N GLN A 318 4.30 -14.07 -7.13
CA GLN A 318 3.71 -15.34 -6.71
C GLN A 318 2.39 -15.17 -5.94
N ALA A 319 2.07 -13.96 -5.49
CA ALA A 319 0.87 -13.70 -4.70
C ALA A 319 -0.43 -14.18 -5.39
N PRO A 320 -0.67 -13.98 -6.70
CA PRO A 320 -1.86 -14.49 -7.36
C PRO A 320 -1.98 -16.02 -7.29
N ALA A 321 -0.87 -16.75 -7.43
CA ALA A 321 -0.87 -18.21 -7.33
C ALA A 321 -1.24 -18.68 -5.91
N VAL A 322 -0.73 -17.98 -4.89
CA VAL A 322 -1.10 -18.22 -3.48
C VAL A 322 -2.59 -17.95 -3.26
N PHE A 323 -3.12 -16.84 -3.79
CA PHE A 323 -4.54 -16.51 -3.62
C PHE A 323 -5.47 -17.55 -4.25
N GLN A 324 -5.07 -18.14 -5.37
CA GLN A 324 -5.86 -19.20 -6.03
C GLN A 324 -6.03 -20.46 -5.16
N GLN A 325 -5.14 -20.69 -4.22
CA GLN A 325 -5.21 -21.85 -3.31
C GLN A 325 -6.13 -21.58 -2.10
N ALA A 326 -6.48 -20.33 -1.82
CA ALA A 326 -7.39 -19.98 -0.74
C ALA A 326 -8.84 -20.37 -1.05
N ASP A 327 -9.60 -20.69 -0.02
CA ASP A 327 -11.06 -20.67 -0.06
C ASP A 327 -11.59 -19.27 0.24
N VAL A 328 -10.91 -18.57 1.19
CA VAL A 328 -11.27 -17.22 1.61
C VAL A 328 -10.00 -16.40 1.84
N LEU A 329 -10.00 -15.15 1.42
CA LEU A 329 -8.92 -14.20 1.66
C LEU A 329 -9.28 -13.30 2.85
N LEU A 330 -8.39 -13.23 3.85
CA LEU A 330 -8.65 -12.52 5.10
C LEU A 330 -8.02 -11.12 5.10
N VAL A 331 -8.82 -10.11 5.41
CA VAL A 331 -8.38 -8.76 5.75
C VAL A 331 -8.63 -8.51 7.22
N SER A 332 -7.63 -8.06 7.97
CA SER A 332 -7.77 -7.61 9.36
C SER A 332 -7.08 -6.27 9.54
N THR A 333 -7.76 -5.33 10.20
CA THR A 333 -7.16 -4.03 10.58
C THR A 333 -7.59 -3.64 12.01
N SER A 334 -6.74 -2.85 12.67
CA SER A 334 -7.04 -2.28 13.99
C SER A 334 -7.77 -0.94 13.85
N LYS A 335 -8.32 -0.46 14.97
CA LYS A 335 -8.91 0.88 15.09
C LYS A 335 -7.95 1.99 14.66
N ASP A 336 -6.66 1.82 14.89
CA ASP A 336 -5.65 2.78 14.47
C ASP A 336 -5.55 2.96 12.93
N ARG A 337 -6.30 2.18 12.14
CA ARG A 337 -6.35 2.22 10.67
C ARG A 337 -7.74 2.47 10.10
N GLU A 338 -8.60 3.13 10.82
CA GLU A 338 -9.98 3.45 10.35
C GLU A 338 -9.98 4.32 9.07
N SER A 339 -8.93 5.11 8.83
CA SER A 339 -8.81 5.96 7.64
C SER A 339 -7.86 5.42 6.57
N ILE A 340 -7.37 4.18 6.70
CA ILE A 340 -6.40 3.60 5.78
C ILE A 340 -6.90 2.27 5.24
N ILE A 341 -6.91 2.11 3.91
CA ILE A 341 -7.25 0.85 3.26
C ILE A 341 -5.97 0.06 3.01
N PRO A 342 -5.86 -1.19 3.52
CA PRO A 342 -4.66 -1.99 3.30
C PRO A 342 -4.48 -2.36 1.83
N ALA A 343 -3.26 -2.24 1.32
CA ALA A 343 -2.94 -2.50 -0.09
C ALA A 343 -3.36 -3.89 -0.58
N LYS A 344 -3.35 -4.90 0.29
CA LYS A 344 -3.75 -6.27 -0.03
C LYS A 344 -5.22 -6.39 -0.47
N LEU A 345 -6.11 -5.49 -0.02
CA LEU A 345 -7.52 -5.52 -0.43
C LEU A 345 -7.66 -5.44 -1.95
N TRP A 346 -6.87 -4.60 -2.59
CA TRP A 346 -6.93 -4.39 -4.04
C TRP A 346 -6.53 -5.65 -4.80
N GLU A 347 -5.46 -6.33 -4.37
CA GLU A 347 -5.04 -7.60 -4.97
C GLU A 347 -6.09 -8.71 -4.73
N TYR A 348 -6.75 -8.70 -3.57
CA TYR A 348 -7.83 -9.64 -3.26
C TYR A 348 -9.07 -9.40 -4.14
N LEU A 349 -9.39 -8.15 -4.43
CA LEU A 349 -10.46 -7.81 -5.37
C LEU A 349 -10.17 -8.34 -6.78
N ASN A 350 -8.90 -8.39 -7.20
CA ASN A 350 -8.51 -8.94 -8.50
C ASN A 350 -8.48 -10.47 -8.54
N SER A 351 -8.52 -11.14 -7.41
CA SER A 351 -8.64 -12.61 -7.33
C SER A 351 -10.11 -13.01 -7.48
N ASP A 352 -10.36 -14.28 -7.81
CA ASP A 352 -11.73 -14.81 -7.89
C ASP A 352 -12.26 -15.28 -6.52
N LYS A 353 -11.46 -15.12 -5.47
CA LYS A 353 -11.76 -15.63 -4.13
C LYS A 353 -12.57 -14.64 -3.31
N PRO A 354 -13.52 -15.12 -2.48
CA PRO A 354 -14.25 -14.24 -1.58
C PRO A 354 -13.36 -13.68 -0.48
N VAL A 355 -13.67 -12.46 -0.06
CA VAL A 355 -12.94 -11.75 0.99
C VAL A 355 -13.74 -11.78 2.29
N LEU A 356 -13.10 -12.20 3.38
CA LEU A 356 -13.59 -11.99 4.74
C LEU A 356 -12.83 -10.79 5.33
N SER A 357 -13.53 -9.70 5.58
CA SER A 357 -12.96 -8.49 6.18
C SER A 357 -13.38 -8.36 7.63
N ILE A 358 -12.40 -8.22 8.53
CA ILE A 358 -12.60 -7.95 9.96
C ILE A 358 -11.89 -6.64 10.28
N THR A 359 -12.64 -5.54 10.26
CA THR A 359 -12.06 -4.20 10.37
C THR A 359 -13.09 -3.20 10.91
N PRO A 360 -12.66 -2.17 11.63
CA PRO A 360 -13.53 -1.06 12.00
C PRO A 360 -13.70 -0.01 10.90
N ASN A 361 -13.08 -0.19 9.73
CA ASN A 361 -13.09 0.80 8.65
C ASN A 361 -14.36 0.64 7.78
N PRO A 362 -15.35 1.57 7.84
CA PRO A 362 -16.60 1.47 7.09
C PRO A 362 -16.42 1.63 5.58
N GLU A 363 -15.30 2.21 5.14
CA GLU A 363 -15.02 2.36 3.71
C GLU A 363 -14.67 1.01 3.06
N ILE A 364 -14.04 0.09 3.81
CA ILE A 364 -13.79 -1.28 3.34
C ILE A 364 -15.11 -2.05 3.21
N GLU A 365 -16.04 -1.89 4.16
CA GLU A 365 -17.39 -2.43 4.08
C GLU A 365 -18.07 -1.97 2.78
N LYS A 366 -18.12 -0.66 2.56
CA LYS A 366 -18.70 -0.07 1.35
C LYS A 366 -18.08 -0.62 0.06
N ILE A 367 -16.75 -0.74 -0.01
CA ILE A 367 -16.05 -1.30 -1.18
C ILE A 367 -16.45 -2.76 -1.42
N LEU A 368 -16.56 -3.57 -0.36
CA LEU A 368 -16.97 -4.96 -0.49
C LEU A 368 -18.44 -5.10 -0.93
N ASP A 369 -19.34 -4.26 -0.43
CA ASP A 369 -20.74 -4.23 -0.84
C ASP A 369 -20.90 -3.79 -2.30
N GLU A 370 -20.20 -2.72 -2.71
CA GLU A 370 -20.23 -2.23 -4.09
C GLU A 370 -19.68 -3.26 -5.09
N THR A 371 -18.61 -3.95 -4.72
CA THR A 371 -17.95 -4.95 -5.56
C THR A 371 -18.59 -6.33 -5.48
N GLY A 372 -19.38 -6.59 -4.44
CA GLY A 372 -19.90 -7.92 -4.12
C GLY A 372 -18.79 -8.95 -3.90
N ALA A 373 -17.58 -8.52 -3.49
CA ALA A 373 -16.40 -9.38 -3.47
C ALA A 373 -16.21 -10.12 -2.14
N GLY A 374 -16.97 -9.81 -1.10
CA GLY A 374 -16.76 -10.40 0.21
C GLY A 374 -17.80 -10.00 1.23
N VAL A 375 -17.54 -10.38 2.46
CA VAL A 375 -18.34 -10.05 3.63
C VAL A 375 -17.49 -9.25 4.63
N HIS A 376 -18.15 -8.36 5.35
CA HIS A 376 -17.49 -7.48 6.31
C HIS A 376 -18.03 -7.67 7.71
N PHE A 377 -17.13 -7.61 8.71
CA PHE A 377 -17.46 -7.60 10.14
C PHE A 377 -16.61 -6.57 10.87
N HIS A 378 -17.22 -5.94 11.87
CA HIS A 378 -16.46 -5.17 12.83
C HIS A 378 -15.70 -6.12 13.79
N ASN A 379 -14.53 -5.68 14.28
CA ASN A 379 -13.63 -6.47 15.15
C ASN A 379 -14.29 -7.06 16.41
N LYS A 380 -15.46 -6.57 16.82
CA LYS A 380 -16.21 -7.04 17.99
C LYS A 380 -17.31 -8.04 17.67
N GLN A 381 -17.56 -8.34 16.40
CA GLN A 381 -18.61 -9.25 15.96
C GLN A 381 -18.12 -10.71 15.93
N THR A 382 -17.53 -11.16 17.02
CA THR A 382 -16.86 -12.45 17.12
C THR A 382 -17.82 -13.62 16.86
N THR A 383 -19.05 -13.54 17.35
CA THR A 383 -20.09 -14.57 17.17
C THR A 383 -20.53 -14.67 15.72
N GLU A 384 -20.82 -13.53 15.09
CA GLU A 384 -21.24 -13.49 13.67
C GLU A 384 -20.15 -13.98 12.73
N ILE A 385 -18.88 -13.69 13.07
CA ILE A 385 -17.72 -14.23 12.33
C ILE A 385 -17.69 -15.75 12.49
N ALA A 386 -17.82 -16.27 13.72
CA ALA A 386 -17.85 -17.72 13.99
C ALA A 386 -18.98 -18.43 13.24
N ASP A 387 -20.20 -17.87 13.26
CA ASP A 387 -21.35 -18.40 12.51
C ASP A 387 -21.11 -18.40 10.99
N THR A 388 -20.41 -17.39 10.48
CA THR A 388 -20.05 -17.31 9.07
C THR A 388 -18.99 -18.35 8.69
N LEU A 389 -17.98 -18.55 9.54
CA LEU A 389 -16.98 -19.60 9.35
C LEU A 389 -17.61 -21.00 9.39
N LYS A 390 -18.53 -21.25 10.33
CA LYS A 390 -19.27 -22.50 10.41
C LYS A 390 -20.03 -22.78 9.11
N ARG A 391 -20.80 -21.82 8.61
CA ARG A 391 -21.52 -21.95 7.32
C ARG A 391 -20.56 -22.17 6.15
N ALA A 392 -19.42 -21.47 6.12
CA ALA A 392 -18.41 -21.64 5.08
C ALA A 392 -17.84 -23.07 5.05
N ILE A 393 -17.62 -23.69 6.21
CA ILE A 393 -17.18 -25.08 6.34
C ILE A 393 -18.29 -26.02 5.80
N GLU A 394 -19.53 -25.84 6.21
CA GLU A 394 -20.67 -26.64 5.75
C GLU A 394 -20.91 -26.52 4.24
N ASN A 395 -20.80 -25.31 3.69
CA ASN A 395 -20.93 -25.06 2.26
C ASN A 395 -19.80 -25.75 1.47
N LYS A 396 -18.57 -25.70 1.96
CA LYS A 396 -17.45 -26.41 1.34
C LYS A 396 -17.69 -27.90 1.26
N GLU A 397 -18.21 -28.52 2.32
CA GLU A 397 -18.57 -29.95 2.33
C GLU A 397 -19.61 -30.31 1.28
N LYS A 398 -20.57 -29.41 1.09
CA LYS A 398 -21.65 -29.61 0.12
C LYS A 398 -21.24 -29.27 -1.32
N GLY A 399 -20.06 -28.71 -1.54
CA GLY A 399 -19.59 -28.17 -2.81
C GLY A 399 -20.34 -26.91 -3.24
N GLU A 400 -20.91 -26.19 -2.28
CA GLU A 400 -21.63 -24.93 -2.48
C GLU A 400 -20.64 -23.73 -2.43
N ALA A 401 -21.13 -22.53 -2.76
CA ALA A 401 -20.34 -21.30 -2.65
C ALA A 401 -19.89 -21.05 -1.20
N ILE A 402 -18.59 -20.95 -0.96
CA ILE A 402 -17.98 -20.83 0.38
C ILE A 402 -18.60 -19.67 1.18
N LEU A 403 -18.62 -18.48 0.58
CA LEU A 403 -19.36 -17.33 1.07
C LEU A 403 -20.38 -16.91 0.01
N ASN A 404 -21.54 -16.47 0.44
CA ASN A 404 -22.57 -15.97 -0.48
C ASN A 404 -22.19 -14.55 -0.93
N VAL A 405 -21.47 -14.44 -2.04
CA VAL A 405 -20.98 -13.19 -2.64
C VAL A 405 -21.43 -13.11 -4.10
N ASP A 406 -21.85 -11.92 -4.52
CA ASP A 406 -22.26 -11.62 -5.90
C ASP A 406 -21.26 -10.62 -6.52
N ARG A 407 -20.14 -11.16 -6.98
CA ARG A 407 -19.02 -10.36 -7.51
C ARG A 407 -19.44 -9.61 -8.78
N LYS A 408 -19.15 -8.31 -8.79
CA LYS A 408 -19.44 -7.39 -9.90
C LYS A 408 -18.15 -7.02 -10.65
N PRO A 409 -17.78 -7.76 -11.71
CA PRO A 409 -16.48 -7.59 -12.38
C PRO A 409 -16.24 -6.18 -12.90
N ASP A 410 -17.27 -5.48 -13.38
CA ASP A 410 -17.13 -4.12 -13.92
C ASP A 410 -16.84 -3.10 -12.81
N VAL A 411 -17.44 -3.25 -11.62
CA VAL A 411 -17.15 -2.43 -10.46
C VAL A 411 -15.72 -2.71 -9.97
N ILE A 412 -15.33 -3.98 -9.88
CA ILE A 412 -13.96 -4.37 -9.51
C ILE A 412 -12.95 -3.77 -10.50
N ARG A 413 -13.25 -3.82 -11.80
CA ARG A 413 -12.37 -3.24 -12.84
C ARG A 413 -12.15 -1.75 -12.69
N SER A 414 -13.10 -1.02 -12.07
CA SER A 414 -12.94 0.41 -11.80
C SER A 414 -11.78 0.74 -10.84
N TYR A 415 -11.31 -0.24 -10.08
CA TYR A 415 -10.15 -0.16 -9.17
C TYR A 415 -8.82 -0.63 -9.81
N SER A 416 -8.81 -0.95 -11.11
CA SER A 416 -7.57 -1.33 -11.81
C SER A 416 -6.58 -0.17 -11.93
N ALA A 417 -5.29 -0.50 -12.07
CA ALA A 417 -4.23 0.47 -12.28
C ALA A 417 -4.52 1.41 -13.47
N LYS A 418 -4.99 0.84 -14.59
CA LYS A 418 -5.35 1.60 -15.79
C LYS A 418 -6.50 2.59 -15.54
N ASN A 419 -7.56 2.17 -14.84
CA ASN A 419 -8.71 3.06 -14.58
C ASN A 419 -8.37 4.15 -13.56
N ASN A 420 -7.56 3.86 -12.55
CA ASN A 420 -7.08 4.87 -11.62
C ASN A 420 -6.13 5.87 -12.29
N THR A 421 -5.30 5.41 -13.23
CA THR A 421 -4.48 6.31 -14.05
C THR A 421 -5.31 7.21 -14.96
N ARG A 422 -6.41 6.70 -15.51
CA ARG A 422 -7.37 7.53 -16.27
C ARG A 422 -7.93 8.68 -15.42
N LYS A 423 -8.33 8.38 -14.17
CA LYS A 423 -8.81 9.42 -13.23
C LYS A 423 -7.74 10.48 -12.96
N LEU A 424 -6.48 10.04 -12.73
CA LEU A 424 -5.35 10.97 -12.55
C LEU A 424 -5.15 11.85 -13.79
N ALA A 425 -5.15 11.26 -14.99
CA ALA A 425 -4.99 12.01 -16.24
C ALA A 425 -6.11 13.05 -16.45
N GLN A 426 -7.35 12.72 -16.12
CA GLN A 426 -8.48 13.67 -16.17
C GLN A 426 -8.29 14.84 -15.21
N ILE A 427 -7.83 14.59 -13.99
CA ILE A 427 -7.51 15.65 -13.02
C ILE A 427 -6.40 16.55 -13.56
N MET A 428 -5.36 15.94 -14.11
CA MET A 428 -4.23 16.66 -14.70
C MET A 428 -4.67 17.50 -15.90
N ASP A 429 -5.56 16.97 -16.75
CA ASP A 429 -6.12 17.69 -17.91
C ASP A 429 -6.96 18.89 -17.48
N THR A 430 -7.76 18.76 -16.41
CA THR A 430 -8.54 19.86 -15.86
C THR A 430 -7.64 20.98 -15.37
N LEU A 431 -6.58 20.65 -14.60
CA LEU A 431 -5.67 21.64 -14.04
C LEU A 431 -4.96 22.49 -15.10
N ILE A 432 -4.50 21.87 -16.19
CA ILE A 432 -3.79 22.62 -17.24
C ILE A 432 -4.75 23.20 -18.31
N GLY A 433 -6.02 22.78 -18.33
CA GLY A 433 -7.06 23.30 -19.23
C GLY A 433 -7.69 24.58 -18.73
N ASP A 434 -7.78 24.76 -17.42
CA ASP A 434 -8.34 25.96 -16.79
C ASP A 434 -7.39 27.17 -16.85
N GLU A 435 -6.11 26.98 -17.23
CA GLU A 435 -5.09 28.06 -17.36
C GLU A 435 -4.89 28.56 -18.81
N ARG A 436 -5.69 28.08 -19.80
CA ARG A 436 -5.62 28.53 -21.21
C ARG A 436 -6.94 29.20 -21.67
#